data_30113d8b370aaa5a404d196cb7343dee
#
_entry.id   30113d8b370aaa5a404d196cb7343dee
#
_cell.length_a   1.000
_cell.length_b   1.000
_cell.length_c   1.000
_cell.angle_alpha   90.00
_cell.angle_beta   90.00
_cell.angle_gamma   90.00
#
_symmetry.space_group_name_H-M   'P 1'
#
loop_
_entity.id
_entity.type
_entity.pdbx_description
1 polymer ?
#
loop_
_entity_poly.entity_id
_entity_poly.type
_entity_poly.pdbx_seq_one_letter_code
_entity_poly.pdbx_strand_id
1 'polypeptide(L)'
;GRETRTEYLQPNYGQTGGFRVSSAPSNETIIPYRYWLIEGQVSEIDYDIVPGRRMSLRTARTGQMLYPTGFFDLAFEDVQQYDIDGVTVTQRQNAGRITGISWTREGYEYLLYSLQPEMNMIAGLAVEFVTNTRAEAVV
;
A
#
# COMPACT_ATOMS: atom_id res chain seq x y z
N GLY A 1 -0.41 14.85 13.62
CA GLY A 1 -0.29 16.01 12.75
C GLY A 1 -0.66 15.73 11.32
N ARG A 2 -0.70 16.73 10.51
CA ARG A 2 -0.98 16.58 9.09
C ARG A 2 0.23 16.01 8.36
N GLU A 3 -0.05 15.08 7.46
CA GLU A 3 0.96 14.62 6.53
C GLU A 3 1.21 15.65 5.44
N THR A 4 2.48 15.91 5.14
CA THR A 4 2.85 16.74 4.00
C THR A 4 2.82 15.88 2.74
N ARG A 5 1.98 16.24 1.78
CA ARG A 5 1.76 15.48 0.55
C ARG A 5 2.03 16.29 -0.67
N THR A 6 2.68 15.69 -1.66
CA THR A 6 2.86 16.26 -3.00
C THR A 6 2.26 15.30 -4.01
N GLU A 7 1.38 15.80 -4.87
CA GLU A 7 0.76 14.99 -5.91
C GLU A 7 1.63 14.96 -7.17
N TYR A 8 1.70 13.78 -7.79
CA TYR A 8 2.41 13.54 -9.05
C TYR A 8 1.47 12.96 -10.09
N LEU A 9 1.84 13.08 -11.35
CA LEU A 9 1.02 12.60 -12.47
C LEU A 9 1.24 11.11 -12.78
N GLN A 10 2.34 10.52 -12.30
CA GLN A 10 2.68 9.12 -12.59
C GLN A 10 3.38 8.48 -11.38
N PRO A 11 3.26 7.14 -11.20
CA PRO A 11 3.73 6.47 -10.00
C PRO A 11 5.25 6.42 -9.84
N ASN A 12 6.00 6.54 -10.91
CA ASN A 12 7.46 6.43 -10.89
C ASN A 12 8.17 7.76 -10.73
N TYR A 13 7.44 8.82 -10.37
CA TYR A 13 8.04 10.11 -10.01
C TYR A 13 8.45 10.22 -8.56
N GLY A 14 8.09 9.27 -7.76
CA GLY A 14 8.49 9.28 -6.37
C GLY A 14 9.98 9.07 -6.21
N GLN A 15 10.78 10.08 -6.54
CA GLN A 15 12.19 10.11 -6.14
C GLN A 15 12.28 10.35 -4.65
N THR A 16 11.53 9.58 -3.95
CA THR A 16 11.31 9.68 -2.53
C THR A 16 12.46 8.99 -1.84
N GLY A 17 13.38 9.75 -1.32
CA GLY A 17 14.51 9.15 -0.63
C GLY A 17 15.36 8.26 -1.54
N GLY A 18 15.36 8.51 -2.86
CA GLY A 18 16.19 7.80 -3.81
C GLY A 18 15.64 6.47 -4.30
N PHE A 19 14.33 6.28 -4.30
CA PHE A 19 13.70 5.09 -4.89
C PHE A 19 12.48 5.46 -5.74
N ARG A 20 12.01 4.50 -6.50
CA ARG A 20 10.76 4.60 -7.23
C ARG A 20 10.00 3.28 -7.19
N VAL A 21 8.69 3.34 -7.36
CA VAL A 21 7.87 2.15 -7.59
C VAL A 21 8.02 1.78 -9.06
N SER A 22 8.68 0.66 -9.33
CA SER A 22 8.98 0.22 -10.70
C SER A 22 7.87 -0.61 -11.30
N SER A 23 7.04 -1.24 -10.45
CA SER A 23 5.92 -2.07 -10.88
C SER A 23 4.84 -2.05 -9.81
N ALA A 24 3.59 -1.90 -10.23
CA ALA A 24 2.41 -2.03 -9.38
C ALA A 24 1.23 -2.48 -10.23
N PRO A 25 0.25 -3.18 -9.65
CA PRO A 25 -0.92 -3.64 -10.40
C PRO A 25 -1.69 -2.48 -11.07
N SER A 26 -2.12 -2.71 -12.29
CA SER A 26 -2.98 -1.80 -13.04
C SER A 26 -3.67 -2.60 -14.15
N ASN A 27 -5.00 -2.61 -14.16
CA ASN A 27 -5.79 -3.27 -15.19
C ASN A 27 -7.20 -2.67 -15.24
N GLU A 28 -8.14 -3.34 -15.93
CA GLU A 28 -9.50 -2.83 -16.12
C GLU A 28 -10.30 -2.67 -14.84
N THR A 29 -9.95 -3.40 -13.76
CA THR A 29 -10.64 -3.35 -12.48
C THR A 29 -9.82 -2.73 -11.37
N ILE A 30 -8.50 -2.64 -11.54
CA ILE A 30 -7.56 -2.07 -10.57
C ILE A 30 -6.99 -0.80 -11.21
N ILE A 31 -7.59 0.34 -10.92
CA ILE A 31 -7.33 1.58 -11.65
C ILE A 31 -6.63 2.59 -10.75
N PRO A 32 -5.31 2.82 -10.94
CA PRO A 32 -4.63 3.90 -10.23
C PRO A 32 -5.14 5.25 -10.76
N TYR A 33 -5.43 6.18 -9.84
CA TYR A 33 -5.95 7.50 -10.25
C TYR A 33 -5.23 8.67 -9.61
N ARG A 34 -4.47 8.48 -8.52
CA ARG A 34 -3.66 9.52 -7.89
C ARG A 34 -2.36 8.95 -7.36
N TYR A 35 -1.32 9.77 -7.40
CA TYR A 35 0.02 9.42 -6.96
C TYR A 35 0.55 10.49 -6.03
N TRP A 36 1.01 10.09 -4.84
CA TRP A 36 1.46 10.99 -3.80
C TRP A 36 2.86 10.67 -3.33
N LEU A 37 3.60 11.72 -2.97
CA LEU A 37 4.80 11.66 -2.16
C LEU A 37 4.46 12.19 -0.78
N ILE A 38 4.66 11.39 0.26
CA ILE A 38 4.28 11.72 1.63
C ILE A 38 5.54 11.90 2.45
N GLU A 39 5.66 13.10 3.07
CA GLU A 39 6.81 13.47 3.90
C GLU A 39 8.16 13.29 3.20
N GLY A 40 8.19 13.36 1.87
CA GLY A 40 9.42 13.16 1.11
C GLY A 40 10.00 11.75 1.17
N GLN A 41 9.30 10.75 1.72
CA GLN A 41 9.87 9.43 1.93
C GLN A 41 8.93 8.25 1.64
N VAL A 42 7.64 8.48 1.48
CA VAL A 42 6.66 7.42 1.20
C VAL A 42 5.95 7.72 -0.10
N SER A 43 5.91 6.75 -1.00
CA SER A 43 5.08 6.80 -2.20
C SER A 43 3.70 6.24 -1.88
N GLU A 44 2.63 6.88 -2.35
CA GLU A 44 1.28 6.33 -2.26
C GLU A 44 0.60 6.37 -3.63
N ILE A 45 -0.01 5.25 -4.00
CA ILE A 45 -0.86 5.14 -5.16
C ILE A 45 -2.29 4.91 -4.66
N ASP A 46 -3.21 5.79 -5.05
CA ASP A 46 -4.62 5.62 -4.74
C ASP A 46 -5.31 4.92 -5.90
N TYR A 47 -6.09 3.90 -5.58
CA TYR A 47 -6.76 3.04 -6.54
C TYR A 47 -8.27 3.16 -6.45
N ASP A 48 -8.90 3.12 -7.60
CA ASP A 48 -10.32 2.84 -7.75
C ASP A 48 -10.46 1.37 -8.17
N ILE A 49 -11.07 0.58 -7.32
CA ILE A 49 -11.34 -0.84 -7.60
C ILE A 49 -12.78 -0.93 -8.06
N VAL A 50 -12.97 -1.24 -9.31
CA VAL A 50 -14.30 -1.27 -9.93
C VAL A 50 -15.17 -2.36 -9.31
N PRO A 51 -16.41 -2.06 -8.88
CA PRO A 51 -17.12 -0.78 -8.98
C PRO A 51 -16.98 0.11 -7.73
N GLY A 52 -16.30 1.25 -7.87
CA GLY A 52 -16.38 2.35 -6.90
C GLY A 52 -15.77 2.14 -5.51
N ARG A 53 -14.88 1.19 -5.34
CA ARG A 53 -14.20 0.92 -4.08
C ARG A 53 -12.82 1.59 -4.07
N ARG A 54 -12.40 2.07 -2.91
CA ARG A 54 -11.14 2.81 -2.77
C ARG A 54 -10.12 2.04 -1.94
N MET A 55 -8.88 2.05 -2.39
CA MET A 55 -7.77 1.39 -1.75
C MET A 55 -6.49 2.11 -2.08
N SER A 56 -5.49 2.05 -1.20
CA SER A 56 -4.21 2.73 -1.41
C SER A 56 -3.04 1.79 -1.16
N LEU A 57 -1.97 2.00 -1.91
CA LEU A 57 -0.72 1.27 -1.77
C LEU A 57 0.39 2.24 -1.38
N ARG A 58 0.96 2.09 -0.18
CA ARG A 58 2.14 2.84 0.24
C ARG A 58 3.39 2.01 0.06
N THR A 59 4.47 2.66 -0.36
CA THR A 59 5.78 2.06 -0.52
C THR A 59 6.84 2.96 0.11
N ALA A 60 7.75 2.38 0.86
CA ALA A 60 8.86 3.08 1.48
C ALA A 60 10.07 2.17 1.59
N ARG A 61 11.24 2.72 1.88
CA ARG A 61 12.37 1.91 2.33
C ARG A 61 12.01 1.25 3.65
N THR A 62 12.49 0.03 3.86
CA THR A 62 12.26 -0.68 5.13
C THR A 62 12.65 0.19 6.31
N GLY A 63 11.75 0.31 7.28
CA GLY A 63 11.94 1.13 8.47
C GLY A 63 11.54 2.60 8.30
N GLN A 64 11.13 3.02 7.09
CA GLN A 64 10.73 4.40 6.83
C GLN A 64 9.24 4.54 6.47
N MET A 65 8.47 3.47 6.62
CA MET A 65 7.04 3.53 6.35
C MET A 65 6.35 4.47 7.33
N LEU A 66 5.46 5.28 6.79
CA LEU A 66 4.54 6.10 7.56
C LEU A 66 3.14 5.53 7.36
N TYR A 67 2.54 5.06 8.44
CA TYR A 67 1.18 4.55 8.38
C TYR A 67 0.19 5.71 8.33
N PRO A 68 -0.97 5.53 7.67
CA PRO A 68 -1.96 6.60 7.60
C PRO A 68 -2.37 7.08 8.99
N THR A 69 -2.63 8.39 9.12
CA THR A 69 -3.06 8.98 10.38
C THR A 69 -4.27 8.23 10.93
N GLY A 70 -4.19 7.81 12.19
CA GLY A 70 -5.26 7.06 12.86
C GLY A 70 -5.29 5.56 12.55
N PHE A 71 -4.40 5.05 11.69
CA PHE A 71 -4.39 3.62 11.33
C PHE A 71 -4.20 2.73 12.56
N PHE A 72 -3.23 3.02 13.41
CA PHE A 72 -2.98 2.24 14.63
C PHE A 72 -3.83 2.66 15.84
N ASP A 73 -4.62 3.73 15.72
CA ASP A 73 -5.59 4.09 16.75
C ASP A 73 -6.78 3.12 16.74
N LEU A 74 -6.93 2.36 15.64
CA LEU A 74 -7.90 1.28 15.56
C LEU A 74 -7.38 0.08 16.36
N ALA A 75 -8.18 -0.40 17.30
CA ALA A 75 -7.88 -1.64 18.00
C ALA A 75 -8.20 -2.81 17.07
N PHE A 76 -7.17 -3.38 16.44
CA PHE A 76 -7.38 -4.50 15.54
C PHE A 76 -7.76 -5.75 16.33
N GLU A 77 -8.92 -6.31 16.00
CA GLU A 77 -9.44 -7.52 16.64
C GLU A 77 -8.62 -8.74 16.27
N ASP A 78 -8.03 -8.74 15.09
CA ASP A 78 -7.28 -9.88 14.57
C ASP A 78 -6.10 -9.41 13.75
N VAL A 79 -4.93 -9.98 14.06
CA VAL A 79 -3.70 -9.76 13.31
C VAL A 79 -3.14 -11.13 12.95
N GLN A 80 -3.02 -11.42 11.67
CA GLN A 80 -2.56 -12.70 11.15
C GLN A 80 -1.34 -12.53 10.28
N GLN A 81 -0.53 -13.58 10.20
CA GLN A 81 0.59 -13.64 9.27
C GLN A 81 0.45 -14.89 8.39
N TYR A 82 0.78 -14.73 7.12
CA TYR A 82 0.78 -15.83 6.16
C TYR A 82 1.76 -15.51 5.02
N ASP A 83 2.08 -16.50 4.22
CA ASP A 83 3.03 -16.34 3.12
C ASP A 83 2.31 -16.19 1.79
N ILE A 84 2.79 -15.23 0.98
CA ILE A 84 2.43 -15.08 -0.42
C ILE A 84 3.74 -14.93 -1.19
N ASP A 85 3.96 -15.77 -2.18
CA ASP A 85 5.12 -15.69 -3.07
C ASP A 85 6.46 -15.65 -2.28
N GLY A 86 6.55 -16.42 -1.20
CA GLY A 86 7.73 -16.48 -0.35
C GLY A 86 7.91 -15.28 0.59
N VAL A 87 6.93 -14.40 0.67
CA VAL A 87 6.97 -13.20 1.48
C VAL A 87 5.97 -13.32 2.61
N THR A 88 6.39 -12.99 3.83
CA THR A 88 5.48 -12.96 4.98
C THR A 88 4.62 -11.71 4.92
N VAL A 89 3.31 -11.89 4.91
CA VAL A 89 2.31 -10.83 4.89
C VAL A 89 1.65 -10.73 6.26
N THR A 90 1.58 -9.53 6.80
CA THR A 90 0.84 -9.24 8.04
C THR A 90 -0.50 -8.62 7.67
N GLN A 91 -1.58 -9.25 8.10
CA GLN A 91 -2.94 -8.83 7.84
C GLN A 91 -3.58 -8.30 9.12
N ARG A 92 -4.21 -7.13 9.03
CA ARG A 92 -4.93 -6.50 10.14
C ARG A 92 -6.37 -6.30 9.77
N GLN A 93 -7.28 -6.74 10.65
CA GLN A 93 -8.71 -6.63 10.40
C GLN A 93 -9.50 -6.25 11.63
N ASN A 94 -10.67 -5.63 11.39
CA ASN A 94 -11.66 -5.27 12.38
C ASN A 94 -13.04 -5.62 11.85
N ALA A 95 -13.92 -6.13 12.75
CA ALA A 95 -15.32 -6.42 12.40
C ALA A 95 -15.44 -7.29 11.13
N GLY A 96 -14.54 -8.26 10.96
CA GLY A 96 -14.54 -9.15 9.80
C GLY A 96 -14.05 -8.51 8.51
N ARG A 97 -13.51 -7.28 8.57
CA ARG A 97 -13.00 -6.58 7.38
C ARG A 97 -11.51 -6.35 7.52
N ILE A 98 -10.77 -6.69 6.47
CA ILE A 98 -9.33 -6.47 6.41
C ILE A 98 -9.08 -4.99 6.13
N THR A 99 -8.46 -4.31 7.09
CA THR A 99 -8.12 -2.89 6.96
C THR A 99 -6.83 -2.71 6.17
N GLY A 100 -5.87 -3.59 6.33
CA GLY A 100 -4.62 -3.52 5.60
C GLY A 100 -3.80 -4.79 5.67
N ILE A 101 -2.92 -4.92 4.69
CA ILE A 101 -1.85 -5.91 4.66
C ILE A 101 -0.52 -5.21 4.45
N SER A 102 0.52 -5.71 5.10
CA SER A 102 1.86 -5.17 4.95
C SER A 102 2.87 -6.28 4.73
N TRP A 103 3.94 -5.97 4.01
CA TRP A 103 5.03 -6.90 3.75
C TRP A 103 6.31 -6.14 3.43
N THR A 104 7.44 -6.85 3.50
CA THR A 104 8.73 -6.32 3.07
C THR A 104 9.31 -7.22 2.00
N ARG A 105 9.99 -6.61 1.05
CA ARG A 105 10.68 -7.32 -0.02
C ARG A 105 11.87 -6.49 -0.51
N GLU A 106 13.05 -7.10 -0.48
CA GLU A 106 14.27 -6.52 -1.09
C GLU A 106 14.56 -5.08 -0.66
N GLY A 107 14.41 -4.79 0.63
CA GLY A 107 14.75 -3.49 1.20
C GLY A 107 13.62 -2.47 1.16
N TYR A 108 12.44 -2.85 0.70
CA TYR A 108 11.26 -2.00 0.68
C TYR A 108 10.11 -2.58 1.49
N GLU A 109 9.35 -1.69 2.07
CA GLU A 109 8.17 -2.01 2.86
C GLU A 109 6.93 -1.51 2.13
N TYR A 110 5.88 -2.31 2.14
CA TYR A 110 4.63 -2.04 1.42
C TYR A 110 3.44 -2.14 2.37
N LEU A 111 2.45 -1.29 2.14
CA LEU A 111 1.19 -1.30 2.86
C LEU A 111 0.05 -1.12 1.86
N LEU A 112 -0.80 -2.12 1.74
CA LEU A 112 -2.05 -2.03 0.99
C LEU A 112 -3.17 -1.86 2.01
N TYR A 113 -3.94 -0.75 1.93
CA TYR A 113 -4.92 -0.43 2.95
C TYR A 113 -6.15 0.24 2.39
N SER A 114 -7.22 0.22 3.20
CA SER A 114 -8.41 1.02 2.96
C SER A 114 -8.92 1.54 4.30
N LEU A 115 -9.24 2.83 4.37
CA LEU A 115 -9.85 3.42 5.56
C LEU A 115 -11.35 3.18 5.60
N GLN A 116 -11.93 2.70 4.50
CA GLN A 116 -13.33 2.26 4.40
C GLN A 116 -13.36 0.87 3.78
N PRO A 117 -12.83 -0.15 4.47
CA PRO A 117 -12.67 -1.47 3.88
C PRO A 117 -14.01 -2.14 3.65
N GLU A 118 -14.17 -2.72 2.47
CA GLU A 118 -15.27 -3.61 2.18
C GLU A 118 -14.85 -5.06 2.41
N MET A 119 -15.82 -5.90 2.72
CA MET A 119 -15.57 -7.30 2.99
C MET A 119 -14.85 -7.97 1.81
N ASN A 120 -13.78 -8.68 2.09
CA ASN A 120 -12.99 -9.46 1.13
C ASN A 120 -12.28 -8.66 0.02
N MET A 121 -12.37 -7.34 0.00
CA MET A 121 -11.71 -6.55 -1.05
C MET A 121 -10.19 -6.74 -1.02
N ILE A 122 -9.55 -6.45 0.12
CA ILE A 122 -8.09 -6.56 0.24
C ILE A 122 -7.66 -8.02 0.15
N ALA A 123 -8.40 -8.94 0.76
CA ALA A 123 -8.10 -10.37 0.67
C ALA A 123 -8.08 -10.87 -0.78
N GLY A 124 -9.04 -10.43 -1.58
CA GLY A 124 -9.13 -10.81 -2.99
C GLY A 124 -8.02 -10.26 -3.87
N LEU A 125 -7.33 -9.22 -3.41
CA LEU A 125 -6.28 -8.54 -4.18
C LEU A 125 -4.88 -8.76 -3.63
N ALA A 126 -4.76 -9.40 -2.47
CA ALA A 126 -3.48 -9.56 -1.77
C ALA A 126 -2.41 -10.23 -2.64
N VAL A 127 -2.74 -11.34 -3.29
CA VAL A 127 -1.79 -12.08 -4.14
C VAL A 127 -1.32 -11.22 -5.29
N GLU A 128 -2.23 -10.53 -5.96
CA GLU A 128 -1.91 -9.65 -7.08
C GLU A 128 -0.93 -8.55 -6.67
N PHE A 129 -1.21 -7.87 -5.56
CA PHE A 129 -0.36 -6.77 -5.11
C PHE A 129 0.98 -7.24 -4.57
N VAL A 130 1.02 -8.29 -3.77
CA VAL A 130 2.28 -8.80 -3.23
C VAL A 130 3.19 -9.33 -4.34
N THR A 131 2.61 -10.03 -5.31
CA THR A 131 3.36 -10.64 -6.41
C THR A 131 3.87 -9.59 -7.41
N ASN A 132 3.10 -8.55 -7.67
CA ASN A 132 3.35 -7.63 -8.79
C ASN A 132 3.78 -6.21 -8.38
N THR A 133 4.09 -5.99 -7.12
CA THR A 133 4.58 -4.69 -6.66
C THR A 133 6.07 -4.76 -6.40
N ARG A 134 6.82 -3.85 -7.00
CA ARG A 134 8.27 -3.74 -6.85
C ARG A 134 8.69 -2.28 -6.74
N ALA A 135 9.79 -2.07 -6.03
CA ALA A 135 10.46 -0.79 -5.97
C ALA A 135 11.95 -1.01 -6.24
N GLU A 136 12.61 0.05 -6.65
CA GLU A 136 14.04 0.01 -6.93
C GLU A 136 14.69 1.34 -6.59
N ALA A 137 15.98 1.30 -6.27
CA ALA A 137 16.75 2.51 -6.03
C ALA A 137 16.89 3.32 -7.31
N VAL A 138 16.83 4.64 -7.18
CA VAL A 138 17.14 5.59 -8.25
C VAL A 138 18.54 6.12 -7.99
N VAL A 139 19.40 5.94 -8.97
CA VAL A 139 20.80 6.34 -8.87
C VAL A 139 21.01 7.70 -9.52
#